data_923c28f3a17dc60dc8b5c23c94f723e1
#
_entry.id   923c28f3a17dc60dc8b5c23c94f723e1
#
_cell.length_a   1.000
_cell.length_b   1.000
_cell.length_c   1.000
_cell.angle_alpha   90.00
_cell.angle_beta   90.00
_cell.angle_gamma   90.00
#
_symmetry.space_group_name_H-M   'P 1'
#
loop_
_entity.id
_entity.type
_entity.pdbx_description
1 polymer ?
#
loop_
_entity_poly.entity_id
_entity_poly.type
_entity_poly.pdbx_seq_one_letter_code
_entity_poly.pdbx_strand_id
1 'polypeptide(L)'
;GIEGLTMAEDGTLYLALEKDKAGQPRIFTLAVDEDFFSSNDFATVSEPNLQLPSFTSGNHPINGLALYTHSTGASYLFGAARNDNELWVIDVSGSKPTKRIPITFDVAGDQSCEQYTMDNSSMEGLVTIENTLWIINDPWEKNYLKNATCEAHKKRYEDLAPLLFPLEINSVWFE
;
A
#
# COMPACT_ATOMS: atom_id res chain seq x y z
N GLY A 1 -1.36 -11.08 -9.64
CA GLY A 1 -0.09 -11.60 -9.10
C GLY A 1 0.14 -11.22 -7.65
N ILE A 2 1.31 -11.51 -7.12
CA ILE A 2 1.79 -10.94 -5.86
C ILE A 2 2.32 -9.55 -6.20
N GLU A 3 1.78 -8.51 -5.54
CA GLU A 3 2.12 -7.12 -5.81
C GLU A 3 2.82 -6.47 -4.60
N GLY A 4 2.45 -6.86 -3.38
CA GLY A 4 3.07 -6.35 -2.15
C GLY A 4 3.92 -7.41 -1.47
N LEU A 5 5.10 -7.00 -0.98
CA LEU A 5 6.03 -7.86 -0.25
C LEU A 5 6.68 -7.09 0.89
N THR A 6 6.70 -7.68 2.07
CA THR A 6 7.50 -7.19 3.21
C THR A 6 7.96 -8.36 4.08
N MET A 7 9.03 -8.18 4.83
CA MET A 7 9.59 -9.23 5.68
C MET A 7 9.71 -8.76 7.12
N ALA A 8 9.34 -9.62 8.06
CA ALA A 8 9.56 -9.42 9.48
C ALA A 8 10.97 -9.85 9.89
N GLU A 9 11.40 -9.39 11.07
CA GLU A 9 12.74 -9.69 11.60
C GLU A 9 12.94 -11.21 11.86
N ASP A 10 11.86 -11.95 12.10
CA ASP A 10 11.90 -13.40 12.31
C ASP A 10 11.97 -14.21 11.00
N GLY A 11 12.09 -13.55 9.84
CA GLY A 11 12.13 -14.18 8.52
C GLY A 11 10.75 -14.47 7.92
N THR A 12 9.66 -14.08 8.55
CA THR A 12 8.33 -14.22 7.96
C THR A 12 8.15 -13.21 6.83
N LEU A 13 7.94 -13.70 5.62
CA LEU A 13 7.50 -12.89 4.48
C LEU A 13 5.98 -12.75 4.46
N TYR A 14 5.49 -11.52 4.28
CA TYR A 14 4.10 -11.21 3.99
C TYR A 14 3.96 -10.90 2.50
N LEU A 15 3.00 -11.55 1.87
CA LEU A 15 2.78 -11.52 0.42
C LEU A 15 1.34 -11.04 0.18
N ALA A 16 1.17 -9.87 -0.41
CA ALA A 16 -0.15 -9.41 -0.83
C ALA A 16 -0.45 -9.87 -2.25
N LEU A 17 -1.51 -10.64 -2.38
CA LEU A 17 -2.10 -10.94 -3.68
C LEU A 17 -2.88 -9.71 -4.15
N GLU A 18 -2.67 -9.29 -5.37
CA GLU A 18 -3.43 -8.18 -5.96
C GLU A 18 -4.93 -8.34 -5.68
N LYS A 19 -5.45 -9.50 -6.03
CA LYS A 19 -6.83 -9.89 -5.73
C LYS A 19 -7.04 -11.37 -6.01
N ASP A 20 -8.01 -11.97 -5.38
CA ASP A 20 -8.50 -13.29 -5.74
C ASP A 20 -9.50 -13.22 -6.92
N LYS A 21 -10.06 -14.38 -7.32
CA LYS A 21 -11.04 -14.44 -8.42
C LYS A 21 -12.34 -13.68 -8.16
N ALA A 22 -12.63 -13.42 -6.88
CA ALA A 22 -13.80 -12.63 -6.45
C ALA A 22 -13.50 -11.14 -6.28
N GLY A 23 -12.28 -10.68 -6.61
CA GLY A 23 -11.85 -9.30 -6.44
C GLY A 23 -11.48 -8.93 -5.00
N GLN A 24 -11.35 -9.93 -4.10
CA GLN A 24 -11.06 -9.69 -2.69
C GLN A 24 -9.57 -9.60 -2.42
N PRO A 25 -9.13 -8.72 -1.48
CA PRO A 25 -7.74 -8.66 -1.04
C PRO A 25 -7.37 -9.94 -0.28
N ARG A 26 -6.14 -10.42 -0.47
CA ARG A 26 -5.59 -11.57 0.25
C ARG A 26 -4.15 -11.31 0.65
N ILE A 27 -3.78 -11.74 1.84
CA ILE A 27 -2.39 -11.72 2.31
C ILE A 27 -2.00 -13.13 2.73
N PHE A 28 -0.82 -13.54 2.31
CA PHE A 28 -0.24 -14.83 2.67
C PHE A 28 1.05 -14.61 3.44
N THR A 29 1.48 -15.64 4.14
CA THR A 29 2.78 -15.70 4.82
C THR A 29 3.59 -16.87 4.33
N LEU A 30 4.90 -16.69 4.37
CA LEU A 30 5.91 -17.67 4.01
C LEU A 30 7.09 -17.50 4.95
N ALA A 31 7.49 -18.56 5.64
CA ALA A 31 8.72 -18.55 6.44
C ALA A 31 9.96 -18.67 5.54
N VAL A 32 10.93 -17.80 5.77
CA VAL A 32 12.24 -17.87 5.13
C VAL A 32 13.24 -18.25 6.20
N ASP A 33 13.76 -19.47 6.13
CA ASP A 33 14.80 -19.99 7.01
C ASP A 33 16.16 -20.07 6.26
N GLU A 34 17.18 -20.55 6.96
CA GLU A 34 18.54 -20.67 6.42
C GLU A 34 18.61 -21.59 5.19
N ASP A 35 17.72 -22.58 5.12
CA ASP A 35 17.70 -23.57 4.03
C ASP A 35 16.76 -23.17 2.88
N PHE A 36 16.05 -22.07 2.98
CA PHE A 36 15.05 -21.64 1.99
C PHE A 36 15.59 -21.59 0.56
N PHE A 37 16.81 -21.09 0.37
CA PHE A 37 17.44 -20.98 -0.94
C PHE A 37 18.27 -22.21 -1.35
N SER A 38 18.55 -23.11 -0.43
CA SER A 38 19.32 -24.33 -0.67
C SER A 38 18.48 -25.59 -0.81
N SER A 39 17.24 -25.56 -0.31
CA SER A 39 16.29 -26.65 -0.43
C SER A 39 15.74 -26.76 -1.85
N ASN A 40 15.49 -27.99 -2.30
CA ASN A 40 14.73 -28.27 -3.52
C ASN A 40 13.22 -28.47 -3.21
N ASP A 41 12.80 -28.25 -1.98
CA ASP A 41 11.43 -28.41 -1.56
C ASP A 41 10.59 -27.18 -1.96
N PHE A 42 9.28 -27.41 -2.08
CA PHE A 42 8.35 -26.32 -2.31
C PHE A 42 8.12 -25.53 -1.01
N ALA A 43 8.17 -24.21 -1.12
CA ALA A 43 7.82 -23.35 -0.01
C ALA A 43 6.34 -23.51 0.39
N THR A 44 6.09 -23.58 1.69
CA THR A 44 4.73 -23.65 2.24
C THR A 44 4.20 -22.25 2.47
N VAL A 45 3.13 -21.91 1.75
CA VAL A 45 2.42 -20.64 1.91
C VAL A 45 1.20 -20.85 2.79
N SER A 46 1.02 -19.99 3.78
CA SER A 46 -0.12 -20.00 4.70
C SER A 46 -0.92 -18.71 4.58
N GLU A 47 -2.21 -18.75 4.86
CA GLU A 47 -3.04 -17.56 4.95
C GLU A 47 -3.28 -17.23 6.43
N PRO A 48 -2.71 -16.13 6.95
CA PRO A 48 -2.90 -15.73 8.33
C PRO A 48 -4.33 -15.24 8.55
N ASN A 49 -4.85 -15.42 9.79
CA ASN A 49 -6.20 -14.97 10.15
C ASN A 49 -6.22 -13.44 10.38
N LEU A 50 -5.98 -12.66 9.33
CA LEU A 50 -6.09 -11.20 9.38
C LEU A 50 -7.53 -10.76 9.13
N GLN A 51 -7.96 -9.70 9.82
CA GLN A 51 -9.30 -9.14 9.62
C GLN A 51 -9.29 -8.13 8.46
N LEU A 52 -9.06 -8.62 7.23
CA LEU A 52 -9.11 -7.79 6.03
C LEU A 52 -10.54 -7.34 5.71
N PRO A 53 -10.71 -6.17 5.03
CA PRO A 53 -12.01 -5.75 4.53
C PRO A 53 -12.58 -6.80 3.57
N SER A 54 -13.91 -6.96 3.61
CA SER A 54 -14.65 -7.79 2.66
C SER A 54 -15.60 -6.92 1.85
N PHE A 55 -15.64 -7.14 0.55
CA PHE A 55 -16.42 -6.34 -0.39
C PHE A 55 -17.44 -7.21 -1.12
N THR A 56 -18.59 -6.64 -1.42
CA THR A 56 -19.67 -7.33 -2.13
C THR A 56 -19.49 -7.32 -3.65
N SER A 57 -18.69 -6.38 -4.15
CA SER A 57 -18.39 -6.23 -5.59
C SER A 57 -17.19 -5.32 -5.76
N GLY A 58 -16.61 -5.32 -6.95
CA GLY A 58 -15.49 -4.47 -7.29
C GLY A 58 -14.17 -5.23 -7.32
N ASN A 59 -13.11 -4.47 -7.38
CA ASN A 59 -11.73 -4.94 -7.44
C ASN A 59 -10.90 -4.13 -6.44
N HIS A 60 -10.51 -4.76 -5.36
CA HIS A 60 -9.89 -4.13 -4.18
C HIS A 60 -8.49 -4.70 -3.95
N PRO A 61 -7.52 -4.34 -4.79
CA PRO A 61 -6.15 -4.85 -4.71
C PRO A 61 -5.38 -4.26 -3.54
N ILE A 62 -4.46 -5.04 -3.00
CA ILE A 62 -3.35 -4.55 -2.18
C ILE A 62 -2.10 -4.58 -3.05
N ASN A 63 -1.64 -3.40 -3.49
CA ASN A 63 -0.53 -3.27 -4.44
C ASN A 63 0.83 -3.13 -3.77
N GLY A 64 0.88 -2.72 -2.52
CA GLY A 64 2.12 -2.60 -1.76
C GLY A 64 1.92 -3.00 -0.30
N LEU A 65 2.98 -3.51 0.33
CA LEU A 65 3.02 -3.81 1.76
C LEU A 65 4.27 -3.21 2.40
N ALA A 66 4.11 -2.70 3.63
CA ALA A 66 5.23 -2.39 4.52
C ALA A 66 4.91 -2.86 5.94
N LEU A 67 5.87 -3.50 6.61
CA LEU A 67 5.74 -3.84 8.02
C LEU A 67 6.15 -2.65 8.88
N TYR A 68 5.41 -2.42 9.96
CA TYR A 68 5.71 -1.41 10.97
C TYR A 68 5.55 -2.00 12.37
N THR A 69 6.57 -1.84 13.21
CA THR A 69 6.50 -2.20 14.62
C THR A 69 6.28 -0.93 15.45
N HIS A 70 5.10 -0.86 16.06
CA HIS A 70 4.75 0.25 16.95
C HIS A 70 5.56 0.21 18.25
N SER A 71 5.73 1.35 18.91
CA SER A 71 6.49 1.50 20.16
C SER A 71 6.00 0.60 21.31
N THR A 72 4.77 0.11 21.25
CA THR A 72 4.20 -0.87 22.18
C THR A 72 4.67 -2.32 21.92
N GLY A 73 5.40 -2.55 20.83
CA GLY A 73 5.79 -3.89 20.36
C GLY A 73 4.75 -4.57 19.47
N ALA A 74 3.59 -3.97 19.23
CA ALA A 74 2.60 -4.48 18.29
C ALA A 74 3.05 -4.25 16.85
N SER A 75 2.85 -5.24 15.98
CA SER A 75 3.20 -5.16 14.56
C SER A 75 1.96 -4.95 13.69
N TYR A 76 2.12 -4.11 12.69
CA TYR A 76 1.09 -3.78 11.71
C TYR A 76 1.64 -3.88 10.29
N LEU A 77 0.80 -4.26 9.36
CA LEU A 77 1.08 -4.09 7.94
C LEU A 77 0.37 -2.83 7.42
N PHE A 78 1.10 -1.99 6.72
CA PHE A 78 0.50 -0.98 5.86
C PHE A 78 0.27 -1.58 4.49
N GLY A 79 -0.95 -1.47 3.99
CA GLY A 79 -1.34 -1.94 2.66
C GLY A 79 -1.77 -0.79 1.76
N ALA A 80 -1.20 -0.70 0.56
CA ALA A 80 -1.64 0.25 -0.46
C ALA A 80 -2.87 -0.29 -1.18
N ALA A 81 -4.07 0.17 -0.82
CA ALA A 81 -5.31 -0.15 -1.51
C ALA A 81 -5.52 0.84 -2.66
N ARG A 82 -4.82 0.61 -3.77
CA ARG A 82 -4.73 1.54 -4.90
C ARG A 82 -6.08 1.97 -5.46
N ASN A 83 -6.96 1.01 -5.73
CA ASN A 83 -8.25 1.31 -6.36
C ASN A 83 -9.21 2.05 -5.42
N ASP A 84 -8.99 1.94 -4.13
CA ASP A 84 -9.81 2.58 -3.10
C ASP A 84 -9.27 3.97 -2.69
N ASN A 85 -8.09 4.36 -3.14
CA ASN A 85 -7.35 5.51 -2.62
C ASN A 85 -7.21 5.47 -1.10
N GLU A 86 -6.83 4.31 -0.56
CA GLU A 86 -6.73 4.10 0.88
C GLU A 86 -5.39 3.49 1.27
N LEU A 87 -4.92 3.88 2.45
CA LEU A 87 -3.93 3.16 3.21
C LEU A 87 -4.65 2.25 4.21
N TRP A 88 -4.35 0.97 4.20
CA TRP A 88 -4.89 0.04 5.17
C TRP A 88 -3.88 -0.23 6.28
N VAL A 89 -4.32 -0.13 7.53
CA VAL A 89 -3.54 -0.49 8.71
C VAL A 89 -4.08 -1.81 9.24
N ILE A 90 -3.31 -2.86 9.06
CA ILE A 90 -3.71 -4.24 9.29
C ILE A 90 -2.97 -4.76 10.53
N ASP A 91 -3.70 -5.13 11.56
CA ASP A 91 -3.14 -5.73 12.77
C ASP A 91 -2.63 -7.16 12.47
N VAL A 92 -1.32 -7.37 12.59
CA VAL A 92 -0.68 -8.66 12.33
C VAL A 92 -1.16 -9.76 13.27
N SER A 93 -1.58 -9.42 14.49
CA SER A 93 -2.16 -10.39 15.42
C SER A 93 -3.56 -10.89 15.01
N GLY A 94 -4.21 -10.20 14.08
CA GLY A 94 -5.57 -10.49 13.64
C GLY A 94 -6.65 -10.20 14.70
N SER A 95 -6.30 -9.50 15.79
CA SER A 95 -7.24 -9.22 16.88
C SER A 95 -8.13 -8.01 16.61
N LYS A 96 -7.69 -7.09 15.75
CA LYS A 96 -8.43 -5.89 15.37
C LYS A 96 -8.81 -5.92 13.87
N PRO A 97 -9.97 -5.36 13.50
CA PRO A 97 -10.32 -5.15 12.11
C PRO A 97 -9.35 -4.16 11.45
N THR A 98 -9.11 -4.35 10.18
CA THR A 98 -8.28 -3.44 9.37
C THR A 98 -8.87 -2.02 9.39
N LYS A 99 -8.05 -1.04 9.78
CA LYS A 99 -8.41 0.37 9.69
C LYS A 99 -8.12 0.89 8.28
N ARG A 100 -9.12 1.48 7.65
CA ARG A 100 -9.03 2.04 6.30
C ARG A 100 -8.88 3.55 6.41
N ILE A 101 -7.82 4.10 5.85
CA ILE A 101 -7.48 5.53 5.90
C ILE A 101 -7.54 6.08 4.48
N PRO A 102 -8.52 6.95 4.17
CA PRO A 102 -8.58 7.62 2.87
C PRO A 102 -7.33 8.48 2.65
N ILE A 103 -6.75 8.39 1.46
CA ILE A 103 -5.61 9.18 1.03
C ILE A 103 -6.01 10.05 -0.16
N THR A 104 -5.68 11.33 -0.09
CA THR A 104 -5.82 12.27 -1.21
C THR A 104 -4.44 12.75 -1.65
N PHE A 105 -4.26 12.96 -2.94
CA PHE A 105 -3.02 13.45 -3.53
C PHE A 105 -3.29 14.81 -4.16
N ASP A 106 -2.92 15.86 -3.42
CA ASP A 106 -3.16 17.24 -3.83
C ASP A 106 -1.93 17.80 -4.53
N VAL A 107 -2.15 18.33 -5.72
CA VAL A 107 -1.15 19.11 -6.46
C VAL A 107 -1.31 20.56 -6.06
N ALA A 108 -0.29 21.12 -5.43
CA ALA A 108 -0.30 22.50 -5.00
C ALA A 108 -0.51 23.47 -6.18
N GLY A 109 -1.36 24.46 -5.97
CA GLY A 109 -1.54 25.56 -6.89
C GLY A 109 -0.40 26.57 -6.81
N ASP A 110 -0.34 27.45 -7.77
CA ASP A 110 0.54 28.62 -7.83
C ASP A 110 -0.22 29.86 -8.38
N GLN A 111 0.50 30.92 -8.72
CA GLN A 111 -0.12 32.14 -9.25
C GLN A 111 -0.87 31.95 -10.59
N SER A 112 -0.55 30.90 -11.33
CA SER A 112 -1.08 30.64 -12.67
C SER A 112 -2.06 29.45 -12.72
N CYS A 113 -2.02 28.58 -11.70
CA CYS A 113 -2.80 27.36 -11.67
C CYS A 113 -3.44 27.15 -10.28
N GLU A 114 -4.70 26.85 -10.26
CA GLU A 114 -5.38 26.42 -9.02
C GLU A 114 -4.90 25.03 -8.57
N GLN A 115 -4.93 24.78 -7.26
CA GLN A 115 -4.74 23.45 -6.70
C GLN A 115 -5.76 22.46 -7.30
N TYR A 116 -5.34 21.22 -7.50
CA TYR A 116 -6.26 20.14 -7.82
C TYR A 116 -5.88 18.84 -7.10
N THR A 117 -6.87 17.97 -6.93
CA THR A 117 -6.67 16.63 -6.37
C THR A 117 -6.59 15.62 -7.52
N MET A 118 -5.58 14.79 -7.53
CA MET A 118 -5.47 13.66 -8.47
C MET A 118 -6.62 12.68 -8.23
N ASP A 119 -7.18 12.13 -9.28
CA ASP A 119 -8.26 11.14 -9.20
C ASP A 119 -7.81 9.88 -8.47
N ASN A 120 -6.60 9.41 -8.79
CA ASN A 120 -5.91 8.32 -8.14
C ASN A 120 -4.41 8.47 -8.41
N SER A 121 -3.58 8.34 -7.39
CA SER A 121 -2.13 8.42 -7.59
C SER A 121 -1.48 7.11 -8.00
N SER A 122 -2.24 6.01 -8.05
CA SER A 122 -1.71 4.68 -8.35
C SER A 122 -0.61 4.25 -7.38
N MET A 123 -0.90 4.24 -6.09
CA MET A 123 0.04 3.75 -5.05
C MET A 123 0.45 2.31 -5.32
N GLU A 124 1.76 2.02 -5.35
CA GLU A 124 2.27 0.67 -5.62
C GLU A 124 3.26 0.19 -4.55
N GLY A 125 4.24 1.00 -4.18
CA GLY A 125 5.26 0.61 -3.23
C GLY A 125 5.15 1.35 -1.90
N LEU A 126 5.42 0.62 -0.82
CA LEU A 126 5.46 1.15 0.54
C LEU A 126 6.75 0.73 1.23
N VAL A 127 7.33 1.63 2.02
CA VAL A 127 8.39 1.30 2.97
C VAL A 127 8.28 2.18 4.22
N THR A 128 8.55 1.60 5.38
CA THR A 128 8.62 2.35 6.64
C THR A 128 10.08 2.60 7.01
N ILE A 129 10.40 3.84 7.33
CA ILE A 129 11.71 4.25 7.84
C ILE A 129 11.45 5.09 9.09
N GLU A 130 11.84 4.60 10.24
CA GLU A 130 11.53 5.22 11.54
C GLU A 130 10.01 5.46 11.69
N ASN A 131 9.57 6.71 11.84
CA ASN A 131 8.17 7.09 11.96
C ASN A 131 7.58 7.67 10.66
N THR A 132 8.18 7.35 9.52
CA THR A 132 7.72 7.83 8.22
C THR A 132 7.38 6.66 7.32
N LEU A 133 6.18 6.68 6.77
CA LEU A 133 5.77 5.82 5.67
C LEU A 133 6.07 6.53 4.35
N TRP A 134 6.90 5.91 3.54
CA TRP A 134 7.19 6.36 2.19
C TRP A 134 6.31 5.61 1.20
N ILE A 135 5.65 6.34 0.33
CA ILE A 135 4.76 5.82 -0.69
C ILE A 135 5.34 6.18 -2.04
N ILE A 136 5.57 5.19 -2.89
CA ILE A 136 5.89 5.41 -4.30
C ILE A 136 4.72 4.94 -5.15
N ASN A 137 4.49 5.61 -6.27
CA ASN A 137 3.41 5.26 -7.17
C ASN A 137 3.93 4.73 -8.51
N ASP A 138 3.04 4.04 -9.23
CA ASP A 138 3.19 3.72 -10.65
C ASP A 138 2.36 4.73 -11.46
N PRO A 139 3.01 5.70 -12.13
CA PRO A 139 2.32 6.83 -12.73
C PRO A 139 1.43 6.40 -13.90
N TRP A 140 0.22 6.90 -13.91
CA TRP A 140 -0.71 6.73 -15.03
C TRP A 140 -1.32 8.07 -15.41
N GLU A 141 -1.06 8.51 -16.62
CA GLU A 141 -1.48 9.81 -17.16
C GLU A 141 -2.96 10.13 -16.88
N LYS A 142 -3.84 9.16 -17.13
CA LYS A 142 -5.28 9.31 -16.89
C LYS A 142 -5.61 9.67 -15.44
N ASN A 143 -4.87 9.14 -14.48
CA ASN A 143 -5.07 9.42 -13.06
C ASN A 143 -4.47 10.76 -12.65
N TYR A 144 -3.27 11.05 -13.15
CA TYR A 144 -2.56 12.29 -12.81
C TYR A 144 -3.25 13.52 -13.36
N LEU A 145 -3.71 13.47 -14.62
CA LEU A 145 -4.15 14.63 -15.39
C LEU A 145 -5.68 14.81 -15.43
N LYS A 146 -6.47 13.81 -15.02
CA LYS A 146 -7.93 13.83 -15.13
C LYS A 146 -8.56 15.11 -14.58
N ASN A 147 -8.08 15.59 -13.44
CA ASN A 147 -8.62 16.77 -12.76
C ASN A 147 -7.75 18.03 -12.96
N ALA A 148 -6.66 17.95 -13.74
CA ALA A 148 -5.81 19.08 -14.03
C ALA A 148 -6.52 20.08 -14.95
N THR A 149 -6.70 21.32 -14.49
CA THR A 149 -7.44 22.36 -15.21
C THR A 149 -6.54 23.29 -16.01
N CYS A 150 -5.25 23.34 -15.73
CA CYS A 150 -4.32 24.24 -16.41
C CYS A 150 -3.18 23.51 -17.14
N GLU A 151 -2.66 24.12 -18.18
CA GLU A 151 -1.62 23.54 -19.04
C GLU A 151 -0.28 23.37 -18.31
N ALA A 152 0.05 24.23 -17.34
CA ALA A 152 1.30 24.11 -16.58
C ALA A 152 1.32 22.85 -15.72
N HIS A 153 0.18 22.50 -15.07
CA HIS A 153 0.03 21.25 -14.33
C HIS A 153 0.09 20.04 -15.25
N LYS A 154 -0.62 20.08 -16.40
CA LYS A 154 -0.57 18.99 -17.37
C LYS A 154 0.86 18.72 -17.83
N LYS A 155 1.58 19.76 -18.24
CA LYS A 155 2.97 19.66 -18.69
C LYS A 155 3.91 19.13 -17.59
N ARG A 156 3.69 19.49 -16.33
CA ARG A 156 4.51 19.04 -15.18
C ARG A 156 4.49 17.51 -15.03
N TYR A 157 3.36 16.87 -15.29
CA TYR A 157 3.16 15.44 -15.10
C TYR A 157 3.07 14.66 -16.42
N GLU A 158 3.33 15.32 -17.56
CA GLU A 158 3.31 14.70 -18.88
C GLU A 158 4.34 13.58 -19.04
N ASP A 159 5.51 13.75 -18.43
CA ASP A 159 6.59 12.75 -18.49
C ASP A 159 6.33 11.52 -17.61
N LEU A 160 5.23 11.49 -16.86
CA LEU A 160 4.82 10.36 -16.00
C LEU A 160 5.93 9.86 -15.06
N ALA A 161 6.71 10.78 -14.48
CA ALA A 161 7.72 10.42 -13.51
C ALA A 161 7.07 9.85 -12.24
N PRO A 162 7.57 8.75 -11.65
CA PRO A 162 7.11 8.28 -10.35
C PRO A 162 7.27 9.37 -9.29
N LEU A 163 6.28 9.47 -8.41
CA LEU A 163 6.26 10.41 -7.29
C LEU A 163 6.50 9.67 -5.99
N LEU A 164 7.29 10.27 -5.11
CA LEU A 164 7.60 9.75 -3.78
C LEU A 164 6.98 10.67 -2.73
N PHE A 165 6.15 10.11 -1.86
CA PHE A 165 5.43 10.84 -0.83
C PHE A 165 5.87 10.38 0.56
N PRO A 166 6.42 11.24 1.42
CA PRO A 166 6.58 10.96 2.84
C PRO A 166 5.27 11.24 3.58
N LEU A 167 4.87 10.30 4.44
CA LEU A 167 3.70 10.42 5.29
C LEU A 167 4.11 10.10 6.73
N GLU A 168 3.93 11.05 7.64
CA GLU A 168 4.18 10.83 9.06
C GLU A 168 3.18 9.83 9.63
N ILE A 169 3.68 8.78 10.29
CA ILE A 169 2.86 7.75 10.89
C ILE A 169 2.19 8.32 12.14
N ASN A 170 0.85 8.31 12.16
CA ASN A 170 0.09 8.88 13.24
C ASN A 170 -0.39 7.78 14.21
N SER A 171 -0.16 7.99 15.53
CA SER A 171 -0.55 7.04 16.57
C SER A 171 -2.04 6.68 16.57
N VAL A 172 -2.92 7.59 16.15
CA VAL A 172 -4.37 7.33 16.05
C VAL A 172 -4.72 6.24 15.03
N TRP A 173 -3.79 5.87 14.17
CA TRP A 173 -4.02 4.78 13.21
C TRP A 173 -4.08 3.40 13.87
N PHE A 174 -3.57 3.27 15.08
CA PHE A 174 -3.45 1.99 15.81
C PHE A 174 -4.49 1.82 16.94
N GLU A 175 -5.35 2.81 17.12
CA GLU A 175 -6.42 2.82 18.13
C GLU A 175 -7.64 1.98 17.73
#